data_35d3ec92d6a68e7921c6656bb3084780
#
_entry.id   35d3ec92d6a68e7921c6656bb3084780
#
_cell.length_a   1.000
_cell.length_b   1.000
_cell.length_c   1.000
_cell.angle_alpha   90.00
_cell.angle_beta   90.00
_cell.angle_gamma   90.00
#
_symmetry.space_group_name_H-M   'P 1'
#
loop_
_entity.id
_entity.type
_entity.pdbx_description
1 polymer ?
#
loop_
_entity_poly.entity_id
_entity_poly.type
_entity_poly.pdbx_seq_one_letter_code
_entity_poly.pdbx_strand_id
1 'polypeptide(L)'
;MYRQLTKTWIKMWKTNSEELKSRAVGWRKELSVHRINKPSRIDRARRLGYKAKQGIIIIRARVGRGGMRKQRPVAGRRPKHSGVVHIKQATNMRLVAERRVNEKYPNMEIMGSYFLYKDGKHSWYEIILADPSHPSIYKDKEMRGKLKSLT
;
A
#
# COMPACT_ATOMS: atom_id res chain seq x y z
N MET A 1 14.69 1.91 -20.15
CA MET A 1 13.94 0.74 -19.67
C MET A 1 12.78 1.11 -18.75
N TYR A 2 12.95 1.72 -17.56
CA TYR A 2 11.83 2.01 -16.62
C TYR A 2 10.76 2.94 -17.17
N ARG A 3 11.10 3.90 -18.03
CA ARG A 3 10.14 4.79 -18.68
C ARG A 3 9.12 4.03 -19.54
N GLN A 4 9.57 2.98 -20.24
CA GLN A 4 8.69 2.13 -21.06
C GLN A 4 7.78 1.27 -20.16
N LEU A 5 8.30 0.67 -19.09
CA LEU A 5 7.51 -0.07 -18.11
C LEU A 5 6.41 0.81 -17.50
N THR A 6 6.75 2.05 -17.13
CA THR A 6 5.75 3.00 -16.61
C THR A 6 4.65 3.28 -17.64
N LYS A 7 5.00 3.48 -18.93
CA LYS A 7 4.02 3.67 -20.01
C LYS A 7 3.10 2.46 -20.18
N THR A 8 3.67 1.25 -20.14
CA THR A 8 2.89 -0.01 -20.21
C THR A 8 1.89 -0.10 -19.06
N TRP A 9 2.30 0.16 -17.81
CA TRP A 9 1.40 0.18 -16.67
C TRP A 9 0.28 1.21 -16.79
N ILE A 10 0.59 2.42 -17.26
CA ILE A 10 -0.41 3.47 -17.50
C ILE A 10 -1.42 3.01 -18.56
N LYS A 11 -0.93 2.39 -19.65
CA LYS A 11 -1.80 1.83 -20.70
C LYS A 11 -2.72 0.76 -20.12
N MET A 12 -2.18 -0.22 -19.39
CA MET A 12 -2.94 -1.30 -18.75
C MET A 12 -4.03 -0.77 -17.81
N TRP A 13 -3.76 0.29 -17.04
CA TRP A 13 -4.77 0.92 -16.18
C TRP A 13 -5.86 1.63 -16.96
N LYS A 14 -5.48 2.38 -18.02
CA LYS A 14 -6.46 3.11 -18.85
C LYS A 14 -7.40 2.16 -19.58
N THR A 15 -6.89 1.06 -20.11
CA THR A 15 -7.68 0.06 -20.83
C THR A 15 -8.36 -0.95 -19.92
N ASN A 16 -8.07 -0.90 -18.59
CA ASN A 16 -8.49 -1.93 -17.63
C ASN A 16 -8.23 -3.34 -18.16
N SER A 17 -6.98 -3.60 -18.56
CA SER A 17 -6.57 -4.78 -19.31
C SER A 17 -6.99 -6.10 -18.65
N GLU A 18 -7.31 -7.11 -19.45
CA GLU A 18 -7.64 -8.46 -18.95
C GLU A 18 -6.52 -9.06 -18.09
N GLU A 19 -5.27 -8.72 -18.39
CA GLU A 19 -4.13 -9.16 -17.61
C GLU A 19 -4.18 -8.62 -16.15
N LEU A 20 -4.55 -7.35 -15.95
CA LEU A 20 -4.73 -6.80 -14.60
C LEU A 20 -5.93 -7.40 -13.88
N LYS A 21 -7.02 -7.65 -14.59
CA LYS A 21 -8.21 -8.31 -14.03
C LYS A 21 -7.87 -9.73 -13.59
N SER A 22 -7.18 -10.49 -14.43
CA SER A 22 -6.71 -11.85 -14.13
C SER A 22 -5.82 -11.88 -12.89
N ARG A 23 -4.83 -10.97 -12.80
CA ARG A 23 -4.01 -10.82 -11.60
C ARG A 23 -4.83 -10.47 -10.35
N ALA A 24 -5.82 -9.60 -10.48
CA ALA A 24 -6.69 -9.21 -9.37
C ALA A 24 -7.53 -10.37 -8.83
N VAL A 25 -7.91 -11.33 -9.68
CA VAL A 25 -8.58 -12.56 -9.24
C VAL A 25 -7.68 -13.37 -8.31
N GLY A 26 -6.40 -13.53 -8.66
CA GLY A 26 -5.40 -14.15 -7.78
C GLY A 26 -5.23 -13.38 -6.46
N TRP A 27 -5.06 -12.05 -6.54
CA TRP A 27 -4.85 -11.19 -5.37
C TRP A 27 -6.04 -11.16 -4.40
N ARG A 28 -7.27 -11.42 -4.87
CA ARG A 28 -8.43 -11.55 -3.97
C ARG A 28 -8.38 -12.79 -3.09
N LYS A 29 -7.70 -13.86 -3.54
CA LYS A 29 -7.52 -15.09 -2.78
C LYS A 29 -6.39 -14.99 -1.75
N GLU A 30 -5.46 -14.06 -1.94
CA GLU A 30 -4.34 -13.82 -1.01
C GLU A 30 -4.84 -13.21 0.31
N LEU A 31 -4.02 -13.30 1.35
CA LEU A 31 -4.25 -12.61 2.61
C LEU A 31 -4.30 -11.07 2.41
N SER A 32 -4.94 -10.37 3.32
CA SER A 32 -5.02 -8.90 3.28
C SER A 32 -3.66 -8.21 3.36
N VAL A 33 -2.70 -8.85 4.01
CA VAL A 33 -1.28 -8.45 4.10
C VAL A 33 -0.48 -9.68 3.73
N HIS A 34 0.10 -9.68 2.53
CA HIS A 34 0.79 -10.83 1.94
C HIS A 34 2.20 -10.45 1.49
N ARG A 35 3.21 -11.22 1.91
CA ARG A 35 4.59 -11.04 1.46
C ARG A 35 4.77 -11.58 0.04
N ILE A 36 5.45 -10.82 -0.80
CA ILE A 36 5.77 -11.19 -2.17
C ILE A 36 7.29 -11.20 -2.40
N ASN A 37 7.75 -12.10 -3.27
CA ASN A 37 9.17 -12.27 -3.52
C ASN A 37 9.74 -11.18 -4.45
N LYS A 38 8.94 -10.67 -5.37
CA LYS A 38 9.35 -9.65 -6.35
C LYS A 38 8.28 -8.57 -6.49
N PRO A 39 8.67 -7.30 -6.66
CA PRO A 39 7.70 -6.23 -6.87
C PRO A 39 6.96 -6.41 -8.20
N SER A 40 5.66 -6.20 -8.22
CA SER A 40 4.89 -6.22 -9.46
C SER A 40 5.28 -5.06 -10.38
N ARG A 41 5.65 -3.91 -9.78
CA ARG A 41 6.11 -2.71 -10.49
C ARG A 41 7.54 -2.36 -10.11
N ILE A 42 8.47 -2.97 -10.81
CA ILE A 42 9.91 -2.73 -10.57
C ILE A 42 10.33 -1.27 -10.83
N ASP A 43 9.68 -0.59 -11.79
CA ASP A 43 9.91 0.82 -12.09
C ASP A 43 9.63 1.72 -10.89
N ARG A 44 8.50 1.44 -10.20
CA ARG A 44 8.09 2.23 -9.04
C ARG A 44 8.86 1.85 -7.80
N ALA A 45 9.06 0.54 -7.60
CA ALA A 45 9.80 0.03 -6.44
C ALA A 45 11.22 0.60 -6.38
N ARG A 46 11.96 0.58 -7.50
CA ARG A 46 13.33 1.11 -7.54
C ARG A 46 13.41 2.61 -7.33
N ARG A 47 12.44 3.39 -7.81
CA ARG A 47 12.38 4.83 -7.51
C ARG A 47 12.22 5.12 -6.02
N LEU A 48 11.58 4.21 -5.28
CA LEU A 48 11.42 4.30 -3.83
C LEU A 48 12.61 3.71 -3.05
N GLY A 49 13.64 3.26 -3.75
CA GLY A 49 14.86 2.75 -3.13
C GLY A 49 14.93 1.24 -2.98
N TYR A 50 13.97 0.49 -3.56
CA TYR A 50 14.04 -0.97 -3.53
C TYR A 50 15.31 -1.51 -4.18
N LYS A 51 16.02 -2.35 -3.46
CA LYS A 51 17.12 -3.17 -3.92
C LYS A 51 16.80 -4.64 -3.58
N ALA A 52 17.18 -5.57 -4.46
CA ALA A 52 17.01 -7.00 -4.20
C ALA A 52 18.12 -7.50 -3.26
N LYS A 53 18.04 -7.11 -2.00
CA LYS A 53 18.98 -7.48 -0.92
C LYS A 53 18.22 -8.14 0.22
N GLN A 54 18.91 -8.96 1.00
CA GLN A 54 18.43 -9.42 2.28
C GLN A 54 18.17 -8.23 3.21
N GLY A 55 17.16 -8.33 4.05
CA GLY A 55 16.71 -7.23 4.90
C GLY A 55 15.71 -6.27 4.22
N ILE A 56 15.43 -6.42 2.91
CA ILE A 56 14.36 -5.68 2.22
C ILE A 56 13.28 -6.67 1.79
N ILE A 57 12.06 -6.40 2.19
CA ILE A 57 10.90 -7.21 1.80
C ILE A 57 9.82 -6.33 1.17
N ILE A 58 8.96 -6.96 0.39
CA ILE A 58 7.81 -6.30 -0.23
C ILE A 58 6.55 -6.98 0.25
N ILE A 59 5.59 -6.16 0.64
CA ILE A 59 4.29 -6.60 1.13
C ILE A 59 3.22 -6.05 0.21
N ARG A 60 2.34 -6.92 -0.27
CA ARG A 60 1.10 -6.52 -0.93
C ARG A 60 0.01 -6.41 0.12
N ALA A 61 -0.58 -5.22 0.22
CA ALA A 61 -1.69 -4.96 1.13
C ALA A 61 -2.97 -4.67 0.35
N ARG A 62 -4.06 -5.32 0.78
CA ARG A 62 -5.40 -5.11 0.26
C ARG A 62 -6.23 -4.29 1.24
N VAL A 63 -6.84 -3.23 0.76
CA VAL A 63 -7.72 -2.36 1.53
C VAL A 63 -9.09 -2.32 0.89
N GLY A 64 -10.15 -2.48 1.70
CA GLY A 64 -11.52 -2.34 1.23
C GLY A 64 -11.78 -0.91 0.74
N ARG A 65 -12.54 -0.78 -0.35
CA ARG A 65 -13.02 0.51 -0.85
C ARG A 65 -14.30 0.90 -0.15
N GLY A 66 -14.59 2.17 -0.16
CA GLY A 66 -15.79 2.75 0.42
C GLY A 66 -15.45 3.85 1.42
N GLY A 67 -16.48 4.57 1.82
CA GLY A 67 -16.38 5.60 2.84
C GLY A 67 -16.63 5.05 4.24
N MET A 68 -16.33 5.86 5.24
CA MET A 68 -16.70 5.59 6.61
C MET A 68 -18.21 5.77 6.78
N ARG A 69 -18.93 4.71 7.16
CA ARG A 69 -20.32 4.79 7.50
C ARG A 69 -20.46 4.98 9.01
N LYS A 70 -20.99 6.12 9.42
CA LYS A 70 -21.32 6.38 10.82
C LYS A 70 -22.80 6.09 11.07
N GLN A 71 -23.07 5.45 12.18
CA GLN A 71 -24.44 5.22 12.62
C GLN A 71 -25.06 6.54 13.08
N ARG A 72 -26.27 6.83 12.67
CA ARG A 72 -27.01 8.00 13.14
C ARG A 72 -27.44 7.81 14.59
N PRO A 73 -27.58 8.91 15.37
CA PRO A 73 -28.19 8.84 16.69
C PRO A 73 -29.61 8.23 16.61
N VAL A 74 -29.93 7.30 17.51
CA VAL A 74 -31.13 6.45 17.40
C VAL A 74 -32.31 6.97 18.21
N ALA A 75 -32.13 7.86 19.19
CA ALA A 75 -33.20 8.29 20.09
C ALA A 75 -33.07 9.74 20.57
N GLY A 76 -34.23 10.35 20.89
CA GLY A 76 -34.35 11.54 21.74
C GLY A 76 -33.75 12.85 21.19
N ARG A 77 -33.65 13.04 19.84
CA ARG A 77 -33.04 14.24 19.26
C ARG A 77 -33.99 14.98 18.33
N ARG A 78 -33.89 16.30 18.35
CA ARG A 78 -34.58 17.16 17.36
C ARG A 78 -33.96 16.91 15.96
N PRO A 79 -34.74 17.06 14.86
CA PRO A 79 -34.27 16.78 13.50
C PRO A 79 -32.94 17.41 13.12
N LYS A 80 -32.68 18.67 13.52
CA LYS A 80 -31.41 19.36 13.26
C LYS A 80 -30.18 18.73 13.97
N HIS A 81 -30.39 17.92 15.01
CA HIS A 81 -29.35 17.22 15.76
C HIS A 81 -29.25 15.73 15.43
N SER A 82 -30.08 15.23 14.51
CA SER A 82 -30.05 13.81 14.08
C SER A 82 -29.01 13.52 12.98
N GLY A 83 -28.33 14.54 12.46
CA GLY A 83 -27.26 14.41 11.49
C GLY A 83 -25.95 13.92 12.11
N VAL A 84 -25.10 13.34 11.27
CA VAL A 84 -23.74 12.94 11.65
C VAL A 84 -22.74 13.94 11.11
N VAL A 85 -21.97 14.57 12.01
CA VAL A 85 -20.91 15.49 11.65
C VAL A 85 -19.62 14.71 11.31
N HIS A 86 -18.81 15.23 10.40
CA HIS A 86 -17.53 14.63 9.98
C HIS A 86 -17.65 13.21 9.40
N ILE A 87 -18.41 13.08 8.31
CA ILE A 87 -18.58 11.81 7.57
C ILE A 87 -17.34 11.49 6.73
N LYS A 88 -16.51 12.47 6.41
CA LYS A 88 -15.32 12.28 5.58
C LYS A 88 -14.24 11.49 6.32
N GLN A 89 -13.65 10.54 5.62
CA GLN A 89 -12.51 9.78 6.12
C GLN A 89 -11.26 10.67 6.15
N ALA A 90 -10.65 10.81 7.33
CA ALA A 90 -9.43 11.64 7.51
C ALA A 90 -8.17 11.01 6.89
N THR A 91 -8.17 9.69 6.69
CA THR A 91 -7.00 8.91 6.26
C THR A 91 -7.23 8.33 4.87
N ASN A 92 -6.25 8.48 3.97
CA ASN A 92 -6.35 7.87 2.66
C ASN A 92 -6.07 6.35 2.71
N MET A 93 -6.51 5.62 1.69
CA MET A 93 -6.39 4.15 1.63
C MET A 93 -4.95 3.66 1.63
N ARG A 94 -4.02 4.47 1.11
CA ARG A 94 -2.59 4.16 1.12
C ARG A 94 -2.04 4.14 2.54
N LEU A 95 -2.34 5.17 3.34
CA LEU A 95 -1.94 5.23 4.75
C LEU A 95 -2.57 4.11 5.58
N VAL A 96 -3.82 3.72 5.27
CA VAL A 96 -4.46 2.55 5.90
C VAL A 96 -3.69 1.27 5.59
N ALA A 97 -3.23 1.09 4.34
CA ALA A 97 -2.42 -0.06 3.95
C ALA A 97 -1.07 -0.07 4.70
N GLU A 98 -0.39 1.08 4.75
CA GLU A 98 0.89 1.24 5.46
C GLU A 98 0.74 0.93 6.95
N ARG A 99 -0.29 1.45 7.61
CA ARG A 99 -0.56 1.19 9.04
C ARG A 99 -0.75 -0.30 9.31
N ARG A 100 -1.59 -1.00 8.53
CA ARG A 100 -1.82 -2.44 8.69
C ARG A 100 -0.56 -3.28 8.49
N VAL A 101 0.32 -2.84 7.60
CA VAL A 101 1.60 -3.51 7.38
C VAL A 101 2.55 -3.24 8.55
N ASN A 102 2.62 -2.02 9.04
CA ASN A 102 3.45 -1.66 10.20
C ASN A 102 3.04 -2.41 11.47
N GLU A 103 1.74 -2.56 11.72
CA GLU A 103 1.22 -3.36 12.82
C GLU A 103 1.67 -4.83 12.76
N LYS A 104 1.79 -5.38 11.55
CA LYS A 104 2.23 -6.77 11.34
C LYS A 104 3.76 -6.94 11.37
N TYR A 105 4.50 -5.90 11.02
CA TYR A 105 5.96 -5.91 10.93
C TYR A 105 6.58 -4.74 11.74
N PRO A 106 6.43 -4.74 13.07
CA PRO A 106 6.86 -3.61 13.90
C PRO A 106 8.38 -3.39 13.89
N ASN A 107 9.16 -4.44 13.58
CA ASN A 107 10.62 -4.37 13.53
C ASN A 107 11.17 -3.81 12.21
N MET A 108 10.30 -3.46 11.26
CA MET A 108 10.71 -3.02 9.93
C MET A 108 10.20 -1.61 9.64
N GLU A 109 11.01 -0.83 8.96
CA GLU A 109 10.65 0.52 8.56
C GLU A 109 10.09 0.57 7.13
N ILE A 110 9.12 1.44 6.91
CA ILE A 110 8.49 1.64 5.60
C ILE A 110 9.34 2.58 4.77
N MET A 111 10.03 2.06 3.76
CA MET A 111 10.76 2.88 2.79
C MET A 111 9.84 3.65 1.83
N GLY A 112 8.67 3.10 1.56
CA GLY A 112 7.68 3.71 0.70
C GLY A 112 6.64 2.73 0.21
N SER A 113 5.60 3.26 -0.40
CA SER A 113 4.50 2.47 -0.93
C SER A 113 4.00 3.01 -2.27
N TYR A 114 3.32 2.18 -3.04
CA TYR A 114 2.73 2.56 -4.30
C TYR A 114 1.47 1.77 -4.62
N PHE A 115 0.62 2.41 -5.37
CA PHE A 115 -0.63 1.85 -5.85
C PHE A 115 -0.39 0.83 -6.98
N LEU A 116 -1.10 -0.30 -6.93
CA LEU A 116 -1.10 -1.31 -7.97
C LEU A 116 -2.36 -1.26 -8.84
N TYR A 117 -3.49 -1.53 -8.22
CA TYR A 117 -4.75 -1.68 -8.90
C TYR A 117 -5.92 -1.45 -7.95
N LYS A 118 -7.07 -1.14 -8.50
CA LYS A 118 -8.35 -1.08 -7.77
C LYS A 118 -9.44 -1.80 -8.56
N ASP A 119 -10.25 -2.56 -7.86
CA ASP A 119 -11.51 -3.10 -8.38
C ASP A 119 -12.73 -2.44 -7.72
N GLY A 120 -13.92 -3.02 -7.89
CA GLY A 120 -15.13 -2.53 -7.26
C GLY A 120 -15.09 -2.53 -5.73
N LYS A 121 -14.44 -3.52 -5.11
CA LYS A 121 -14.46 -3.75 -3.65
C LYS A 121 -13.14 -3.43 -2.95
N HIS A 122 -12.00 -3.51 -3.65
CA HIS A 122 -10.66 -3.43 -3.05
C HIS A 122 -9.72 -2.52 -3.81
N SER A 123 -8.73 -2.01 -3.09
CA SER A 123 -7.54 -1.36 -3.63
C SER A 123 -6.29 -2.09 -3.13
N TRP A 124 -5.33 -2.31 -4.01
CA TRP A 124 -4.06 -2.97 -3.69
C TRP A 124 -2.91 -2.00 -3.75
N TYR A 125 -2.05 -2.10 -2.75
CA TYR A 125 -0.82 -1.34 -2.61
C TYR A 125 0.34 -2.29 -2.38
N GLU A 126 1.51 -1.96 -2.87
CA GLU A 126 2.75 -2.61 -2.47
C GLU A 126 3.55 -1.67 -1.60
N ILE A 127 4.03 -2.18 -0.47
CA ILE A 127 4.79 -1.48 0.55
C ILE A 127 6.16 -2.13 0.63
N ILE A 128 7.20 -1.31 0.58
CA ILE A 128 8.59 -1.73 0.70
C ILE A 128 9.01 -1.50 2.14
N LEU A 129 9.45 -2.56 2.79
CA LEU A 129 9.98 -2.54 4.15
C LEU A 129 11.46 -2.83 4.14
N ALA A 130 12.18 -2.21 5.04
CA ALA A 130 13.58 -2.50 5.32
C ALA A 130 13.78 -2.76 6.80
N ASP A 131 14.61 -3.74 7.12
CA ASP A 131 15.03 -4.04 8.48
C ASP A 131 16.29 -3.23 8.81
N PRO A 132 16.22 -2.20 9.66
CA PRO A 132 17.37 -1.36 9.99
C PRO A 132 18.48 -2.12 10.72
N SER A 133 18.13 -3.21 11.42
CA SER A 133 19.08 -4.02 12.20
C SER A 133 19.80 -5.07 11.34
N HIS A 134 19.32 -5.32 10.12
CA HIS A 134 19.91 -6.35 9.26
C HIS A 134 21.31 -5.92 8.76
N PRO A 135 22.35 -6.79 8.87
CA PRO A 135 23.74 -6.44 8.52
C PRO A 135 23.92 -5.90 7.10
N SER A 136 23.19 -6.44 6.11
CA SER A 136 23.23 -5.98 4.72
C SER A 136 22.71 -4.56 4.54
N ILE A 137 21.79 -4.12 5.39
CA ILE A 137 21.23 -2.77 5.38
C ILE A 137 22.10 -1.83 6.19
N TYR A 138 22.52 -2.25 7.38
CA TYR A 138 23.36 -1.44 8.27
C TYR A 138 24.71 -1.07 7.64
N LYS A 139 25.35 -1.98 6.90
CA LYS A 139 26.62 -1.74 6.19
C LYS A 139 26.47 -0.85 4.95
N ASP A 140 25.27 -0.76 4.35
CA ASP A 140 25.01 0.08 3.17
C ASP A 140 24.72 1.52 3.61
N LYS A 141 25.72 2.40 3.44
CA LYS A 141 25.62 3.83 3.83
C LYS A 141 24.45 4.56 3.18
N GLU A 142 24.14 4.23 1.91
CA GLU A 142 23.00 4.85 1.18
C GLU A 142 21.67 4.44 1.79
N MET A 143 21.48 3.14 2.09
CA MET A 143 20.25 2.63 2.69
C MET A 143 20.07 3.16 4.10
N ARG A 144 21.11 3.14 4.90
CA ARG A 144 21.09 3.70 6.26
C ARG A 144 20.75 5.19 6.27
N GLY A 145 21.30 5.96 5.33
CA GLY A 145 20.96 7.38 5.18
C GLY A 145 19.49 7.61 4.83
N LYS A 146 18.95 6.80 3.91
CA LYS A 146 17.52 6.85 3.56
C LYS A 146 16.59 6.51 4.73
N LEU A 147 16.91 5.48 5.51
CA LEU A 147 16.11 5.11 6.68
C LEU A 147 16.13 6.22 7.73
N LYS A 148 17.29 6.80 8.04
CA LYS A 148 17.36 7.94 8.97
C LYS A 148 16.58 9.17 8.54
N SER A 149 16.34 9.37 7.25
CA SER A 149 15.53 10.49 6.75
C SER A 149 14.03 10.22 6.79
N LEU A 150 13.61 9.00 7.13
CA LEU A 150 12.20 8.59 7.23
C LEU A 150 11.70 8.56 8.68
N THR A 151 12.62 8.46 9.63
CA THR A 151 12.37 8.62 11.07
C THR A 151 12.41 10.08 11.47
#